data_ec0a5ef466cd888b229835f0a9171b67
#
_entry.id   ec0a5ef466cd888b229835f0a9171b67
#
_cell.length_a   1.000
_cell.length_b   1.000
_cell.length_c   1.000
_cell.angle_alpha   90.00
_cell.angle_beta   90.00
_cell.angle_gamma   90.00
#
_symmetry.space_group_name_H-M   'P 1'
#
loop_
_entity.id
_entity.type
_entity.pdbx_description
1 polymer ?
#
loop_
_entity_poly.entity_id
_entity_poly.type
_entity_poly.pdbx_seq_one_letter_code
_entity_poly.pdbx_strand_id
1 'polypeptide(L)'
;MEKVVIVTGAGRGIARRVALDFAAHGSRVAVVDLVAERAKSTTKEIEGAGGTALSLVCDVRSEASVRDMVEQAVRTWGRVDVLVNAAGGYTLGKVTHELSVADWDMVMDSNLKGSFLCAKFVLPHMIAAGGGRIINFASNAARTSSPALGVHYTATKAGVLGLTRHLAKEYAPHQILVNTVAPGPADVERNTEILSPEAREQLRREIPLGRFAAPEDISAVVLFLAGEGARHITGATIDVNGGYVMV
;
A
#
# COMPACT_ATOMS: atom_id res chain seq x y z
N MET A 1 2.77 -8.92 21.31
CA MET A 1 4.18 -8.52 21.00
C MET A 1 4.13 -7.30 20.11
N GLU A 2 4.99 -6.36 20.38
CA GLU A 2 5.20 -5.16 19.58
C GLU A 2 5.68 -5.56 18.16
N LYS A 3 4.91 -5.20 17.12
CA LYS A 3 5.23 -5.55 15.72
C LYS A 3 6.18 -4.53 15.12
N VAL A 4 7.07 -5.00 14.23
CA VAL A 4 7.87 -4.14 13.35
C VAL A 4 7.19 -4.09 11.99
N VAL A 5 6.82 -2.89 11.56
CA VAL A 5 6.02 -2.65 10.37
C VAL A 5 6.76 -1.74 9.40
N ILE A 6 6.87 -2.14 8.15
CA ILE A 6 7.33 -1.28 7.07
C ILE A 6 6.10 -0.81 6.28
N VAL A 7 5.91 0.49 6.13
CA VAL A 7 4.84 1.08 5.31
C VAL A 7 5.47 1.93 4.22
N THR A 8 5.32 1.52 2.96
CA THR A 8 5.86 2.26 1.82
C THR A 8 4.86 3.32 1.33
N GLY A 9 5.35 4.48 0.88
CA GLY A 9 4.53 5.63 0.49
C GLY A 9 3.85 6.32 1.69
N ALA A 10 4.41 6.15 2.90
CA ALA A 10 3.78 6.56 4.17
C ALA A 10 3.90 8.06 4.49
N GLY A 11 4.36 8.88 3.57
CA GLY A 11 4.49 10.32 3.77
C GLY A 11 3.19 11.11 3.59
N ARG A 12 2.11 10.53 3.00
CA ARG A 12 0.81 11.18 2.81
C ARG A 12 -0.33 10.18 2.59
N GLY A 13 -1.55 10.68 2.61
CA GLY A 13 -2.77 9.95 2.25
C GLY A 13 -3.02 8.70 3.10
N ILE A 14 -3.53 7.65 2.45
CA ILE A 14 -3.91 6.39 3.11
C ILE A 14 -2.71 5.74 3.83
N ALA A 15 -1.56 5.67 3.16
CA ALA A 15 -0.38 5.02 3.73
C ALA A 15 0.16 5.74 4.97
N ARG A 16 0.09 7.09 5.00
CA ARG A 16 0.38 7.86 6.20
C ARG A 16 -0.57 7.48 7.33
N ARG A 17 -1.87 7.42 7.07
CA ARG A 17 -2.85 7.01 8.07
C ARG A 17 -2.57 5.60 8.60
N VAL A 18 -2.26 4.66 7.72
CA VAL A 18 -1.86 3.29 8.10
C VAL A 18 -0.65 3.29 9.04
N ALA A 19 0.37 4.10 8.75
CA ALA A 19 1.56 4.22 9.59
C ALA A 19 1.23 4.77 11.00
N LEU A 20 0.39 5.81 11.06
CA LEU A 20 -0.07 6.41 12.32
C LEU A 20 -0.87 5.40 13.15
N ASP A 21 -1.77 4.66 12.53
CA ASP A 21 -2.62 3.69 13.22
C ASP A 21 -1.82 2.49 13.74
N PHE A 22 -0.84 1.97 12.98
CA PHE A 22 0.07 0.94 13.50
C PHE A 22 0.84 1.43 14.72
N ALA A 23 1.36 2.65 14.68
CA ALA A 23 2.09 3.25 15.81
C ALA A 23 1.17 3.43 17.03
N ALA A 24 -0.06 3.91 16.84
CA ALA A 24 -1.05 4.06 17.91
C ALA A 24 -1.42 2.72 18.57
N HIS A 25 -1.27 1.60 17.84
CA HIS A 25 -1.44 0.24 18.38
C HIS A 25 -0.12 -0.38 18.90
N GLY A 26 0.90 0.44 19.19
CA GLY A 26 2.14 0.00 19.80
C GLY A 26 3.14 -0.69 18.88
N SER A 27 3.01 -0.54 17.56
CA SER A 27 3.99 -1.06 16.60
C SER A 27 5.15 -0.07 16.41
N ARG A 28 6.34 -0.60 16.09
CA ARG A 28 7.48 0.18 15.58
C ARG A 28 7.31 0.33 14.07
N VAL A 29 7.29 1.54 13.55
CA VAL A 29 6.93 1.81 12.16
C VAL A 29 8.09 2.40 11.37
N ALA A 30 8.57 1.70 10.36
CA ALA A 30 9.40 2.28 9.31
C ALA A 30 8.50 3.05 8.34
N VAL A 31 8.55 4.35 8.42
CA VAL A 31 7.85 5.31 7.55
C VAL A 31 8.69 5.52 6.30
N VAL A 32 8.29 4.92 5.19
CA VAL A 32 9.05 4.92 3.94
C VAL A 32 8.37 5.82 2.90
N ASP A 33 9.09 6.78 2.36
CA ASP A 33 8.61 7.61 1.26
C ASP A 33 9.77 7.98 0.31
N LEU A 34 9.46 8.32 -0.94
CA LEU A 34 10.42 8.83 -1.91
C LEU A 34 10.91 10.23 -1.51
N VAL A 35 10.06 11.01 -0.83
CA VAL A 35 10.32 12.39 -0.42
C VAL A 35 10.69 12.41 1.06
N ALA A 36 11.94 12.73 1.36
CA ALA A 36 12.50 12.71 2.71
C ALA A 36 11.67 13.52 3.72
N GLU A 37 11.24 14.71 3.33
CA GLU A 37 10.48 15.62 4.21
C GLU A 37 9.12 15.04 4.60
N ARG A 38 8.46 14.30 3.69
CA ARG A 38 7.20 13.63 3.97
C ARG A 38 7.38 12.49 4.96
N ALA A 39 8.40 11.64 4.74
CA ALA A 39 8.73 10.57 5.67
C ALA A 39 9.04 11.11 7.08
N LYS A 40 9.88 12.14 7.17
CA LYS A 40 10.23 12.81 8.43
C LYS A 40 9.01 13.43 9.11
N SER A 41 8.11 14.07 8.36
CA SER A 41 6.90 14.69 8.91
C SER A 41 6.01 13.65 9.60
N THR A 42 5.73 12.53 8.93
CA THR A 42 4.94 11.44 9.50
C THR A 42 5.65 10.80 10.71
N THR A 43 6.97 10.62 10.64
CA THR A 43 7.77 10.09 11.75
C THR A 43 7.65 10.98 12.99
N LYS A 44 7.84 12.31 12.82
CA LYS A 44 7.69 13.26 13.93
C LYS A 44 6.30 13.26 14.55
N GLU A 45 5.27 13.07 13.76
CA GLU A 45 3.90 12.98 14.28
C GLU A 45 3.70 11.71 15.11
N ILE A 46 4.23 10.57 14.67
CA ILE A 46 4.23 9.32 15.45
C ILE A 46 4.97 9.50 16.76
N GLU A 47 6.17 10.07 16.72
CA GLU A 47 7.01 10.31 17.91
C GLU A 47 6.36 11.31 18.87
N GLY A 48 5.76 12.38 18.34
CA GLY A 48 5.02 13.37 19.12
C GLY A 48 3.79 12.80 19.83
N ALA A 49 3.21 11.72 19.32
CA ALA A 49 2.14 10.95 19.95
C ALA A 49 2.66 9.83 20.89
N GLY A 50 3.97 9.76 21.13
CA GLY A 50 4.60 8.74 21.99
C GLY A 50 4.86 7.39 21.31
N GLY A 51 4.68 7.29 20.00
CA GLY A 51 4.99 6.09 19.24
C GLY A 51 6.46 5.98 18.85
N THR A 52 6.85 4.86 18.25
CA THR A 52 8.22 4.59 17.78
C THR A 52 8.23 4.50 16.25
N ALA A 53 9.02 5.34 15.61
CA ALA A 53 9.12 5.33 14.14
C ALA A 53 10.56 5.53 13.65
N LEU A 54 10.80 5.13 12.39
CA LEU A 54 12.05 5.32 11.67
C LEU A 54 11.72 5.91 10.29
N SER A 55 12.28 7.08 9.99
CA SER A 55 12.13 7.71 8.68
C SER A 55 13.12 7.12 7.68
N LEU A 56 12.64 6.56 6.57
CA LEU A 56 13.46 5.99 5.51
C LEU A 56 13.09 6.58 4.14
N VAL A 57 14.11 6.96 3.38
CA VAL A 57 13.94 7.40 1.98
C VAL A 57 14.15 6.21 1.06
N CYS A 58 13.17 5.92 0.20
CA CYS A 58 13.29 4.79 -0.74
C CYS A 58 12.54 5.07 -2.04
N ASP A 59 13.25 4.87 -3.15
CA ASP A 59 12.62 4.68 -4.45
C ASP A 59 12.34 3.18 -4.64
N VAL A 60 11.07 2.79 -4.53
CA VAL A 60 10.66 1.38 -4.66
C VAL A 60 10.91 0.79 -6.05
N ARG A 61 11.20 1.61 -7.06
CA ARG A 61 11.58 1.17 -8.41
C ARG A 61 13.02 0.67 -8.49
N SER A 62 13.85 1.07 -7.53
CA SER A 62 15.28 0.74 -7.43
C SER A 62 15.51 -0.44 -6.50
N GLU A 63 16.03 -1.54 -7.05
CA GLU A 63 16.37 -2.74 -6.26
C GLU A 63 17.36 -2.43 -5.13
N ALA A 64 18.38 -1.63 -5.39
CA ALA A 64 19.37 -1.24 -4.38
C ALA A 64 18.73 -0.42 -3.26
N SER A 65 17.88 0.56 -3.61
CA SER A 65 17.19 1.39 -2.63
C SER A 65 16.25 0.58 -1.73
N VAL A 66 15.53 -0.39 -2.30
CA VAL A 66 14.63 -1.27 -1.53
C VAL A 66 15.42 -2.19 -0.61
N ARG A 67 16.50 -2.80 -1.08
CA ARG A 67 17.38 -3.61 -0.25
C ARG A 67 17.90 -2.81 0.94
N ASP A 68 18.47 -1.63 0.70
CA ASP A 68 19.05 -0.78 1.73
C ASP A 68 17.97 -0.35 2.77
N MET A 69 16.76 -0.06 2.33
CA MET A 69 15.60 0.27 3.18
C MET A 69 15.26 -0.89 4.12
N VAL A 70 15.12 -2.11 3.59
CA VAL A 70 14.81 -3.30 4.40
C VAL A 70 15.93 -3.60 5.38
N GLU A 71 17.20 -3.56 4.93
CA GLU A 71 18.34 -3.77 5.79
C GLU A 71 18.45 -2.72 6.92
N GLN A 72 18.10 -1.47 6.66
CA GLN A 72 18.07 -0.44 7.70
C GLN A 72 17.00 -0.75 8.76
N ALA A 73 15.79 -1.14 8.36
CA ALA A 73 14.73 -1.53 9.30
C ALA A 73 15.15 -2.74 10.14
N VAL A 74 15.74 -3.77 9.51
CA VAL A 74 16.24 -4.98 10.20
C VAL A 74 17.40 -4.66 11.13
N ARG A 75 18.39 -3.84 10.71
CA ARG A 75 19.47 -3.41 11.61
C ARG A 75 18.97 -2.68 12.84
N THR A 76 17.89 -1.88 12.69
CA THR A 76 17.35 -1.08 13.80
C THR A 76 16.55 -1.93 14.79
N TRP A 77 15.77 -2.90 14.30
CA TRP A 77 14.79 -3.62 15.16
C TRP A 77 14.89 -5.15 15.13
N GLY A 78 15.82 -5.70 14.37
CA GLY A 78 16.14 -7.14 14.33
C GLY A 78 15.17 -7.99 13.52
N ARG A 79 14.02 -7.46 13.07
CA ARG A 79 12.98 -8.21 12.39
C ARG A 79 12.05 -7.31 11.56
N VAL A 80 11.24 -7.94 10.73
CA VAL A 80 10.07 -7.31 10.06
C VAL A 80 8.90 -8.26 10.18
N ASP A 81 7.80 -7.81 10.80
CA ASP A 81 6.58 -8.61 10.99
C ASP A 81 5.53 -8.32 9.94
N VAL A 82 5.45 -7.06 9.50
CA VAL A 82 4.45 -6.60 8.54
C VAL A 82 5.10 -5.73 7.47
N LEU A 83 4.77 -6.01 6.21
CA LEU A 83 5.06 -5.14 5.09
C LEU A 83 3.74 -4.63 4.50
N VAL A 84 3.60 -3.31 4.39
CA VAL A 84 2.48 -2.67 3.68
C VAL A 84 3.02 -2.01 2.41
N ASN A 85 2.72 -2.60 1.26
CA ASN A 85 3.07 -2.09 -0.05
C ASN A 85 2.02 -1.09 -0.53
N ALA A 86 2.15 0.17 -0.12
CA ALA A 86 1.24 1.24 -0.50
C ALA A 86 1.91 2.34 -1.34
N ALA A 87 3.25 2.26 -1.54
CA ALA A 87 3.93 3.12 -2.48
C ALA A 87 3.43 2.86 -3.91
N GLY A 88 3.29 3.94 -4.66
CA GLY A 88 2.84 3.90 -6.03
C GLY A 88 2.07 5.15 -6.40
N GLY A 89 1.60 5.16 -7.62
CA GLY A 89 0.87 6.30 -8.13
C GLY A 89 0.30 6.03 -9.51
N TYR A 90 -0.22 7.07 -10.07
CA TYR A 90 -0.77 7.08 -11.42
C TYR A 90 -0.44 8.42 -12.07
N THR A 91 -0.44 8.45 -13.38
CA THR A 91 -0.56 9.67 -14.17
C THR A 91 -2.02 9.85 -14.56
N LEU A 92 -2.42 11.06 -14.97
CA LEU A 92 -3.74 11.23 -15.57
C LEU A 92 -3.82 10.36 -16.84
N GLY A 93 -4.98 9.71 -17.01
CA GLY A 93 -5.20 8.80 -18.11
C GLY A 93 -5.13 9.50 -19.45
N LYS A 94 -4.46 8.84 -20.37
CA LYS A 94 -4.52 9.12 -21.82
C LYS A 94 -5.20 7.94 -22.49
N VAL A 95 -5.79 8.17 -23.67
CA VAL A 95 -6.25 7.05 -24.50
C VAL A 95 -5.05 6.17 -24.83
N THR A 96 -5.27 4.88 -24.93
CA THR A 96 -4.18 3.87 -24.93
C THR A 96 -3.12 4.11 -26.00
N HIS A 97 -3.52 4.52 -27.21
CA HIS A 97 -2.59 4.74 -28.32
C HIS A 97 -1.74 6.03 -28.20
N GLU A 98 -2.08 6.92 -27.27
CA GLU A 98 -1.33 8.15 -26.95
C GLU A 98 -0.48 8.01 -25.70
N LEU A 99 -0.61 6.90 -24.96
CA LEU A 99 0.16 6.68 -23.76
C LEU A 99 1.63 6.40 -24.11
N SER A 100 2.55 7.18 -23.53
CA SER A 100 3.96 6.92 -23.72
C SER A 100 4.43 5.66 -23.00
N VAL A 101 5.43 4.97 -23.55
CA VAL A 101 6.07 3.83 -22.89
C VAL A 101 6.69 4.26 -21.55
N ALA A 102 7.22 5.48 -21.46
CA ALA A 102 7.79 6.02 -20.23
C ALA A 102 6.73 6.17 -19.12
N ASP A 103 5.52 6.65 -19.45
CA ASP A 103 4.40 6.72 -18.48
C ASP A 103 3.96 5.32 -18.04
N TRP A 104 3.90 4.39 -19.01
CA TRP A 104 3.60 2.99 -18.74
C TRP A 104 4.62 2.39 -17.77
N ASP A 105 5.91 2.49 -18.06
CA ASP A 105 6.99 1.93 -17.25
C ASP A 105 7.01 2.55 -15.85
N MET A 106 6.84 3.86 -15.75
CA MET A 106 6.81 4.55 -14.46
C MET A 106 5.71 4.00 -13.54
N VAL A 107 4.51 3.76 -14.07
CA VAL A 107 3.38 3.24 -13.28
C VAL A 107 3.56 1.76 -12.96
N MET A 108 4.02 0.96 -13.92
CA MET A 108 4.32 -0.46 -13.70
C MET A 108 5.44 -0.64 -12.66
N ASP A 109 6.51 0.12 -12.79
CA ASP A 109 7.66 0.03 -11.89
C ASP A 109 7.33 0.47 -10.47
N SER A 110 6.60 1.56 -10.31
CA SER A 110 6.29 2.06 -8.95
C SER A 110 5.25 1.22 -8.21
N ASN A 111 4.27 0.64 -8.90
CA ASN A 111 3.17 -0.08 -8.25
C ASN A 111 3.41 -1.60 -8.18
N LEU A 112 3.72 -2.25 -9.32
CA LEU A 112 3.82 -3.70 -9.36
C LEU A 112 5.23 -4.19 -9.06
N LYS A 113 6.24 -3.69 -9.80
CA LYS A 113 7.64 -4.06 -9.56
C LYS A 113 8.11 -3.63 -8.17
N GLY A 114 7.72 -2.42 -7.71
CA GLY A 114 8.03 -1.96 -6.36
C GLY A 114 7.47 -2.87 -5.28
N SER A 115 6.22 -3.31 -5.40
CA SER A 115 5.62 -4.27 -4.46
C SER A 115 6.35 -5.62 -4.48
N PHE A 116 6.76 -6.09 -5.65
CA PHE A 116 7.57 -7.30 -5.81
C PHE A 116 8.95 -7.14 -5.14
N LEU A 117 9.66 -6.05 -5.38
CA LEU A 117 10.99 -5.81 -4.80
C LEU A 117 10.92 -5.71 -3.27
N CYS A 118 9.94 -4.99 -2.72
CA CYS A 118 9.77 -4.93 -1.27
C CYS A 118 9.49 -6.31 -0.67
N ALA A 119 8.61 -7.11 -1.29
CA ALA A 119 8.36 -8.47 -0.86
C ALA A 119 9.63 -9.34 -0.96
N LYS A 120 10.36 -9.29 -2.09
CA LYS A 120 11.62 -10.03 -2.33
C LYS A 120 12.61 -9.86 -1.18
N PHE A 121 12.82 -8.64 -0.72
CA PHE A 121 13.82 -8.35 0.31
C PHE A 121 13.33 -8.57 1.74
N VAL A 122 12.01 -8.48 2.00
CA VAL A 122 11.45 -8.75 3.34
C VAL A 122 11.27 -10.24 3.61
N LEU A 123 10.92 -11.03 2.61
CA LEU A 123 10.58 -12.46 2.74
C LEU A 123 11.65 -13.30 3.44
N PRO A 124 12.97 -13.18 3.15
CA PRO A 124 13.99 -13.95 3.88
C PRO A 124 13.98 -13.68 5.39
N HIS A 125 13.74 -12.43 5.80
CA HIS A 125 13.67 -12.06 7.21
C HIS A 125 12.39 -12.57 7.88
N MET A 126 11.26 -12.57 7.17
CA MET A 126 10.01 -13.16 7.68
C MET A 126 10.11 -14.68 7.81
N ILE A 127 10.76 -15.36 6.87
CA ILE A 127 11.02 -16.81 6.95
C ILE A 127 11.87 -17.12 8.19
N ALA A 128 12.96 -16.39 8.39
CA ALA A 128 13.84 -16.55 9.55
C ALA A 128 13.11 -16.24 10.88
N ALA A 129 12.14 -15.35 10.88
CA ALA A 129 11.32 -15.02 12.05
C ALA A 129 10.14 -15.99 12.28
N GLY A 130 9.91 -16.97 11.38
CA GLY A 130 8.85 -17.97 11.48
C GLY A 130 7.46 -17.46 11.06
N GLY A 131 7.37 -16.38 10.31
CA GLY A 131 6.10 -15.86 9.79
C GLY A 131 6.09 -14.37 9.54
N GLY A 132 5.02 -13.90 8.94
CA GLY A 132 4.86 -12.47 8.62
C GLY A 132 3.52 -12.15 7.96
N ARG A 133 3.31 -10.87 7.67
CA ARG A 133 2.12 -10.38 6.96
C ARG A 133 2.56 -9.41 5.86
N ILE A 134 2.07 -9.62 4.66
CA ILE A 134 2.26 -8.68 3.53
C ILE A 134 0.89 -8.20 3.08
N ILE A 135 0.68 -6.90 3.10
CA ILE A 135 -0.54 -6.27 2.64
C ILE A 135 -0.23 -5.39 1.43
N ASN A 136 -0.72 -5.79 0.27
CA ASN A 136 -0.55 -5.06 -0.98
C ASN A 136 -1.72 -4.10 -1.23
N PHE A 137 -1.47 -2.97 -1.86
CA PHE A 137 -2.49 -2.03 -2.28
C PHE A 137 -2.80 -2.17 -3.77
N ALA A 138 -3.96 -2.74 -4.08
CA ALA A 138 -4.55 -2.68 -5.40
C ALA A 138 -5.44 -1.42 -5.55
N SER A 139 -6.57 -1.56 -6.20
CA SER A 139 -7.62 -0.56 -6.41
C SER A 139 -8.85 -1.27 -6.97
N ASN A 140 -10.02 -0.65 -6.88
CA ASN A 140 -11.20 -1.05 -7.63
C ASN A 140 -10.91 -1.15 -9.16
N ALA A 141 -9.96 -0.35 -9.68
CA ALA A 141 -9.48 -0.45 -11.06
C ALA A 141 -8.93 -1.85 -11.43
N ALA A 142 -8.50 -2.65 -10.46
CA ALA A 142 -8.08 -4.03 -10.69
C ALA A 142 -9.24 -5.00 -10.98
N ARG A 143 -10.47 -4.60 -10.64
CA ARG A 143 -11.71 -5.38 -10.82
C ARG A 143 -12.46 -5.00 -12.09
N THR A 144 -12.32 -3.73 -12.48
CA THR A 144 -12.99 -3.16 -13.66
C THR A 144 -11.96 -2.41 -14.52
N SER A 145 -12.30 -1.22 -14.97
CA SER A 145 -11.40 -0.30 -15.65
C SER A 145 -11.41 1.06 -14.95
N SER A 146 -10.39 1.86 -15.20
CA SER A 146 -10.33 3.25 -14.74
C SER A 146 -9.88 4.15 -15.89
N PRO A 147 -10.80 4.58 -16.76
CA PRO A 147 -10.46 5.43 -17.93
C PRO A 147 -9.74 6.71 -17.49
N ALA A 148 -10.15 7.31 -16.39
CA ALA A 148 -9.52 8.53 -15.83
C ALA A 148 -8.06 8.33 -15.41
N LEU A 149 -7.67 7.09 -15.05
CA LEU A 149 -6.31 6.77 -14.60
C LEU A 149 -5.49 5.99 -15.63
N GLY A 150 -6.13 5.59 -16.73
CA GLY A 150 -5.49 4.96 -17.89
C GLY A 150 -5.22 3.45 -17.75
N VAL A 151 -4.91 2.83 -18.89
CA VAL A 151 -4.71 1.38 -19.05
C VAL A 151 -3.55 0.84 -18.19
N HIS A 152 -2.47 1.60 -18.05
CA HIS A 152 -1.31 1.22 -17.25
C HIS A 152 -1.64 1.08 -15.75
N TYR A 153 -2.52 1.94 -15.23
CA TYR A 153 -2.97 1.83 -13.85
C TYR A 153 -3.86 0.61 -13.64
N THR A 154 -4.82 0.38 -14.54
CA THR A 154 -5.67 -0.82 -14.52
C THR A 154 -4.82 -2.09 -14.58
N ALA A 155 -3.90 -2.16 -15.54
CA ALA A 155 -3.02 -3.32 -15.72
C ALA A 155 -2.15 -3.59 -14.50
N THR A 156 -1.51 -2.55 -13.95
CA THR A 156 -0.63 -2.71 -12.79
C THR A 156 -1.39 -3.15 -11.55
N LYS A 157 -2.58 -2.60 -11.29
CA LYS A 157 -3.40 -2.97 -10.12
C LYS A 157 -4.01 -4.38 -10.25
N ALA A 158 -4.35 -4.81 -11.46
CA ALA A 158 -4.69 -6.22 -11.73
C ALA A 158 -3.48 -7.16 -11.52
N GLY A 159 -2.28 -6.72 -11.94
CA GLY A 159 -1.03 -7.44 -11.68
C GLY A 159 -0.74 -7.65 -10.20
N VAL A 160 -1.05 -6.66 -9.34
CA VAL A 160 -0.90 -6.78 -7.88
C VAL A 160 -1.77 -7.91 -7.32
N LEU A 161 -2.98 -8.15 -7.85
CA LEU A 161 -3.82 -9.29 -7.44
C LEU A 161 -3.17 -10.63 -7.80
N GLY A 162 -2.55 -10.71 -8.99
CA GLY A 162 -1.79 -11.89 -9.41
C GLY A 162 -0.58 -12.15 -8.51
N LEU A 163 0.22 -11.11 -8.25
CA LEU A 163 1.37 -11.17 -7.35
C LEU A 163 0.95 -11.65 -5.95
N THR A 164 -0.13 -11.10 -5.41
CA THR A 164 -0.64 -11.47 -4.08
C THR A 164 -1.01 -12.94 -4.01
N ARG A 165 -1.77 -13.47 -4.98
CA ARG A 165 -2.16 -14.89 -5.00
C ARG A 165 -0.96 -15.82 -5.12
N HIS A 166 0.03 -15.45 -5.93
CA HIS A 166 1.24 -16.24 -6.10
C HIS A 166 2.05 -16.31 -4.81
N LEU A 167 2.39 -15.15 -4.23
CA LEU A 167 3.13 -15.08 -2.98
C LEU A 167 2.39 -15.76 -1.82
N ALA A 168 1.07 -15.61 -1.74
CA ALA A 168 0.26 -16.25 -0.72
C ALA A 168 0.39 -17.78 -0.76
N LYS A 169 0.34 -18.38 -1.96
CA LYS A 169 0.48 -19.82 -2.14
C LYS A 169 1.91 -20.30 -1.87
N GLU A 170 2.90 -19.56 -2.35
CA GLU A 170 4.32 -19.92 -2.25
C GLU A 170 4.81 -19.86 -0.79
N TYR A 171 4.40 -18.82 -0.04
CA TYR A 171 4.93 -18.56 1.31
C TYR A 171 4.01 -18.97 2.46
N ALA A 172 2.83 -19.54 2.19
CA ALA A 172 1.96 -20.10 3.24
C ALA A 172 2.66 -21.18 4.12
N PRO A 173 3.51 -22.08 3.59
CA PRO A 173 4.25 -23.03 4.44
C PRO A 173 5.17 -22.35 5.48
N HIS A 174 5.58 -21.12 5.23
CA HIS A 174 6.40 -20.31 6.13
C HIS A 174 5.57 -19.43 7.08
N GLN A 175 4.24 -19.64 7.18
CA GLN A 175 3.32 -18.81 7.99
C GLN A 175 3.30 -17.32 7.59
N ILE A 176 3.64 -17.03 6.33
CA ILE A 176 3.57 -15.68 5.76
C ILE A 176 2.24 -15.56 5.01
N LEU A 177 1.38 -14.66 5.48
CA LEU A 177 0.09 -14.40 4.86
C LEU A 177 0.19 -13.15 3.99
N VAL A 178 -0.26 -13.28 2.75
CA VAL A 178 -0.18 -12.19 1.76
C VAL A 178 -1.58 -11.88 1.27
N ASN A 179 -2.04 -10.64 1.52
CA ASN A 179 -3.38 -10.20 1.13
C ASN A 179 -3.34 -8.83 0.45
N THR A 180 -4.44 -8.47 -0.16
CA THR A 180 -4.60 -7.19 -0.86
C THR A 180 -5.78 -6.41 -0.30
N VAL A 181 -5.61 -5.10 -0.17
CA VAL A 181 -6.71 -4.14 -0.02
C VAL A 181 -6.91 -3.44 -1.35
N ALA A 182 -8.15 -3.35 -1.81
CA ALA A 182 -8.53 -2.68 -3.05
C ALA A 182 -9.46 -1.48 -2.75
N PRO A 183 -8.88 -0.30 -2.48
CA PRO A 183 -9.66 0.90 -2.25
C PRO A 183 -10.45 1.34 -3.49
N GLY A 184 -11.62 1.93 -3.25
CA GLY A 184 -12.33 2.76 -4.19
C GLY A 184 -11.91 4.22 -4.11
N PRO A 185 -12.79 5.14 -4.51
CA PRO A 185 -12.57 6.57 -4.34
C PRO A 185 -12.37 6.92 -2.85
N ALA A 186 -11.21 7.51 -2.52
CA ALA A 186 -10.85 7.85 -1.15
C ALA A 186 -10.65 9.37 -0.99
N ASP A 187 -10.94 9.87 0.19
CA ASP A 187 -10.78 11.28 0.56
C ASP A 187 -9.33 11.55 0.98
N VAL A 188 -8.50 11.79 -0.01
CA VAL A 188 -7.07 12.07 0.16
C VAL A 188 -6.67 13.31 -0.63
N GLU A 189 -5.60 13.96 -0.19
CA GLU A 189 -5.10 15.21 -0.76
C GLU A 189 -4.96 15.13 -2.29
N ARG A 190 -4.41 14.02 -2.79
CA ARG A 190 -4.21 13.82 -4.23
C ARG A 190 -5.51 13.85 -5.05
N ASN A 191 -6.59 13.30 -4.52
CA ASN A 191 -7.88 13.31 -5.22
C ASN A 191 -8.51 14.71 -5.20
N THR A 192 -8.25 15.49 -4.16
CA THR A 192 -8.66 16.90 -4.08
C THR A 192 -7.85 17.77 -5.06
N GLU A 193 -6.58 17.45 -5.30
CA GLU A 193 -5.72 18.15 -6.25
C GLU A 193 -6.11 17.91 -7.72
N ILE A 194 -6.73 16.76 -8.03
CA ILE A 194 -6.95 16.31 -9.42
C ILE A 194 -8.41 16.45 -9.87
N LEU A 195 -9.37 16.23 -8.98
CA LEU A 195 -10.80 16.23 -9.30
C LEU A 195 -11.40 17.62 -9.07
N SER A 196 -12.15 18.13 -10.07
CA SER A 196 -12.99 19.31 -9.84
C SER A 196 -14.09 19.00 -8.81
N PRO A 197 -14.65 20.03 -8.15
CA PRO A 197 -15.77 19.84 -7.23
C PRO A 197 -16.96 19.09 -7.86
N GLU A 198 -17.26 19.39 -9.13
CA GLU A 198 -18.36 18.77 -9.88
C GLU A 198 -18.07 17.29 -10.16
N ALA A 199 -16.87 16.97 -10.62
CA ALA A 199 -16.44 15.58 -10.87
C ALA A 199 -16.41 14.78 -9.57
N ARG A 200 -16.02 15.40 -8.46
CA ARG A 200 -16.02 14.80 -7.13
C ARG A 200 -17.45 14.51 -6.66
N GLU A 201 -18.37 15.44 -6.83
CA GLU A 201 -19.77 15.26 -6.47
C GLU A 201 -20.45 14.18 -7.34
N GLN A 202 -20.16 14.16 -8.66
CA GLN A 202 -20.65 13.10 -9.53
C GLN A 202 -20.16 11.73 -9.06
N LEU A 203 -18.85 11.57 -8.82
CA LEU A 203 -18.27 10.31 -8.36
C LEU A 203 -18.84 9.89 -7.00
N ARG A 204 -19.11 10.84 -6.08
CA ARG A 204 -19.75 10.57 -4.79
C ARG A 204 -21.14 9.94 -4.94
N ARG A 205 -21.92 10.39 -5.93
CA ARG A 205 -23.27 9.85 -6.21
C ARG A 205 -23.23 8.41 -6.75
N GLU A 206 -22.13 8.02 -7.37
CA GLU A 206 -21.93 6.67 -7.88
C GLU A 206 -21.56 5.66 -6.77
N ILE A 207 -21.15 6.14 -5.59
CA ILE A 207 -20.80 5.30 -4.45
C ILE A 207 -22.09 5.00 -3.64
N PRO A 208 -22.53 3.73 -3.50
CA PRO A 208 -23.76 3.40 -2.76
C PRO A 208 -23.79 3.92 -1.32
N LEU A 209 -22.65 3.93 -0.59
CA LEU A 209 -22.56 4.54 0.74
C LEU A 209 -22.58 6.06 0.73
N GLY A 210 -22.67 6.72 -0.42
CA GLY A 210 -22.83 8.16 -0.59
C GLY A 210 -21.64 9.03 -0.17
N ARG A 211 -20.49 8.43 0.08
CA ARG A 211 -19.25 9.16 0.48
C ARG A 211 -18.00 8.49 -0.05
N PHE A 212 -16.94 9.24 -0.22
CA PHE A 212 -15.59 8.68 -0.37
C PHE A 212 -15.18 7.92 0.90
N ALA A 213 -14.31 6.92 0.73
CA ALA A 213 -13.68 6.27 1.87
C ALA A 213 -12.74 7.26 2.57
N ALA A 214 -12.87 7.40 3.88
CA ALA A 214 -11.87 8.07 4.68
C ALA A 214 -10.61 7.19 4.75
N PRO A 215 -9.40 7.76 4.92
CA PRO A 215 -8.19 6.97 5.10
C PRO A 215 -8.30 5.92 6.21
N GLU A 216 -9.07 6.22 7.26
CA GLU A 216 -9.38 5.37 8.40
C GLU A 216 -10.17 4.12 8.00
N ASP A 217 -11.12 4.23 7.07
CA ASP A 217 -11.91 3.09 6.59
C ASP A 217 -11.00 2.02 5.98
N ILE A 218 -9.96 2.45 5.27
CA ILE A 218 -9.00 1.58 4.59
C ILE A 218 -7.95 1.06 5.59
N SER A 219 -7.45 1.94 6.46
CA SER A 219 -6.46 1.59 7.47
C SER A 219 -6.96 0.51 8.43
N ALA A 220 -8.23 0.57 8.85
CA ALA A 220 -8.84 -0.43 9.70
C ALA A 220 -8.77 -1.84 9.10
N VAL A 221 -8.99 -1.96 7.78
CA VAL A 221 -8.87 -3.25 7.07
C VAL A 221 -7.42 -3.72 6.99
N VAL A 222 -6.47 -2.81 6.78
CA VAL A 222 -5.03 -3.13 6.79
C VAL A 222 -4.60 -3.67 8.16
N LEU A 223 -5.00 -3.01 9.24
CA LEU A 223 -4.71 -3.46 10.61
C LEU A 223 -5.35 -4.81 10.90
N PHE A 224 -6.59 -5.03 10.50
CA PHE A 224 -7.27 -6.33 10.61
C PHE A 224 -6.48 -7.44 9.90
N LEU A 225 -6.09 -7.22 8.63
CA LEU A 225 -5.31 -8.20 7.85
C LEU A 225 -3.92 -8.46 8.44
N ALA A 226 -3.32 -7.49 9.11
CA ALA A 226 -2.06 -7.64 9.83
C ALA A 226 -2.23 -8.31 11.21
N GLY A 227 -3.46 -8.43 11.72
CA GLY A 227 -3.77 -8.94 13.06
C GLY A 227 -4.04 -10.44 13.10
N GLU A 228 -4.24 -10.95 14.32
CA GLU A 228 -4.57 -12.36 14.59
C GLU A 228 -5.98 -12.74 14.09
N GLY A 229 -6.90 -11.77 13.98
CA GLY A 229 -8.23 -12.02 13.42
C GLY A 229 -8.22 -12.52 11.98
N ALA A 230 -7.14 -12.22 11.23
CA ALA A 230 -6.96 -12.64 9.84
C ALA A 230 -6.02 -13.86 9.68
N ARG A 231 -5.70 -14.59 10.75
CA ARG A 231 -4.71 -15.71 10.73
C ARG A 231 -5.02 -16.85 9.76
N HIS A 232 -6.23 -16.90 9.21
CA HIS A 232 -6.65 -17.89 8.22
C HIS A 232 -7.05 -17.26 6.88
N ILE A 233 -6.60 -16.01 6.63
CA ILE A 233 -6.85 -15.27 5.40
C ILE A 233 -5.52 -15.06 4.68
N THR A 234 -5.36 -15.66 3.49
CA THR A 234 -4.22 -15.45 2.61
C THR A 234 -4.65 -15.56 1.14
N GLY A 235 -4.06 -14.77 0.28
CA GLY A 235 -4.42 -14.67 -1.14
C GLY A 235 -5.71 -13.89 -1.42
N ALA A 236 -6.34 -13.33 -0.39
CA ALA A 236 -7.59 -12.59 -0.50
C ALA A 236 -7.37 -11.15 -0.99
N THR A 237 -8.41 -10.63 -1.61
CA THR A 237 -8.52 -9.20 -1.92
C THR A 237 -9.78 -8.66 -1.24
N ILE A 238 -9.61 -7.68 -0.37
CA ILE A 238 -10.72 -7.00 0.32
C ILE A 238 -10.97 -5.67 -0.36
N ASP A 239 -12.16 -5.55 -0.94
CA ASP A 239 -12.61 -4.31 -1.57
C ASP A 239 -13.13 -3.35 -0.50
N VAL A 240 -12.55 -2.13 -0.44
CA VAL A 240 -12.94 -1.06 0.49
C VAL A 240 -13.36 0.15 -0.35
N ASN A 241 -14.56 0.07 -0.93
CA ASN A 241 -14.99 0.98 -1.99
C ASN A 241 -16.42 1.52 -1.82
N GLY A 242 -17.08 1.27 -0.68
CA GLY A 242 -18.43 1.74 -0.41
C GLY A 242 -19.52 1.17 -1.33
N GLY A 243 -19.25 0.01 -1.96
CA GLY A 243 -20.14 -0.61 -2.93
C GLY A 243 -19.99 -0.09 -4.36
N TYR A 244 -18.99 0.78 -4.62
CA TYR A 244 -18.75 1.34 -5.96
C TYR A 244 -18.49 0.27 -7.03
N VAL A 245 -17.83 -0.82 -6.64
CA VAL A 245 -17.64 -2.03 -7.46
C VAL A 245 -17.95 -3.24 -6.59
N MET A 246 -18.79 -4.15 -7.09
CA MET A 246 -19.14 -5.42 -6.45
C MET A 246 -18.78 -6.56 -7.42
N VAL A 247 -17.97 -7.53 -6.97
CA VAL A 247 -17.48 -8.66 -7.77
C VAL A 247 -17.56 -9.95 -6.96
#